data_17ad045181b3d0008e3fb5351b67c2e5
#
_entry.id   17ad045181b3d0008e3fb5351b67c2e5
#
_cell.length_a   1.000
_cell.length_b   1.000
_cell.length_c   1.000
_cell.angle_alpha   90.00
_cell.angle_beta   90.00
_cell.angle_gamma   90.00
#
_symmetry.space_group_name_H-M   'P 1'
#
loop_
_entity.id
_entity.type
_entity.pdbx_description
1 polymer ?
#
loop_
_entity_poly.entity_id
_entity_poly.type
_entity_poly.pdbx_seq_one_letter_code
_entity_poly.pdbx_strand_id
1 'polypeptide(L)'
;SRMSKKMLGYRYTDIRSGKRLTVYARDLPELREKEKQIAKDLEDNILTDGAIKKLTLNKLFERYMSTRELKESTRANYLKTWENRVKDEIGNIKVVQILPSHIKSFYSKLSKAGYAYSTIKFIENMICPALEMAVDDDIIRKNPAKFSISDYGRQAEERIALTVLQQEKMLEFVKNNRVYNTYYPMLRI
;
A
#
# COMPACT_ATOMS: atom_id res chain seq x y z
N SER A 1 -14.08 -17.84 48.71
CA SER A 1 -12.88 -18.54 48.23
C SER A 1 -12.77 -18.39 46.71
N ARG A 2 -11.91 -17.49 46.22
CA ARG A 2 -11.58 -17.32 44.78
C ARG A 2 -10.63 -18.46 44.37
N MET A 3 -11.17 -19.49 43.71
CA MET A 3 -10.33 -20.48 43.06
C MET A 3 -9.50 -19.78 41.92
N SER A 4 -8.22 -19.69 42.14
CA SER A 4 -7.26 -19.25 41.08
C SER A 4 -7.30 -20.29 39.94
N LYS A 5 -7.88 -19.94 38.79
CA LYS A 5 -7.83 -20.79 37.59
C LYS A 5 -6.37 -20.94 37.15
N LYS A 6 -5.83 -22.14 37.31
CA LYS A 6 -4.50 -22.50 36.91
C LYS A 6 -4.38 -22.33 35.37
N MET A 7 -3.65 -21.33 34.90
CA MET A 7 -3.40 -21.13 33.48
C MET A 7 -2.33 -22.11 33.01
N LEU A 8 -2.57 -22.75 31.86
CA LEU A 8 -1.61 -23.61 31.20
C LEU A 8 -0.69 -22.73 30.34
N GLY A 9 0.61 -23.00 30.36
CA GLY A 9 1.61 -22.19 29.63
C GLY A 9 2.45 -23.04 28.69
N TYR A 10 2.63 -22.58 27.47
CA TYR A 10 3.58 -23.15 26.51
C TYR A 10 4.75 -22.17 26.32
N ARG A 11 5.98 -22.70 26.42
CA ARG A 11 7.22 -21.90 26.34
C ARG A 11 7.95 -22.21 25.03
N TYR A 12 8.29 -21.20 24.27
CA TYR A 12 9.05 -21.32 23.02
C TYR A 12 10.16 -20.27 22.93
N THR A 13 11.12 -20.51 22.06
CA THR A 13 12.21 -19.57 21.78
C THR A 13 11.93 -18.89 20.44
N ASP A 14 11.86 -17.58 20.43
CA ASP A 14 11.78 -16.81 19.19
C ASP A 14 13.15 -16.86 18.47
N ILE A 15 13.14 -17.35 17.23
CA ILE A 15 14.35 -17.64 16.46
C ILE A 15 15.18 -16.39 16.19
N ARG A 16 14.54 -15.22 16.01
CA ARG A 16 15.23 -13.97 15.64
C ARG A 16 15.70 -13.16 16.85
N SER A 17 14.91 -13.09 17.91
CA SER A 17 15.30 -12.37 19.13
C SER A 17 16.10 -13.23 20.10
N GLY A 18 16.13 -14.55 19.93
CA GLY A 18 16.73 -15.50 20.84
C GLY A 18 16.08 -15.53 22.25
N LYS A 19 14.97 -14.81 22.42
CA LYS A 19 14.27 -14.68 23.71
C LYS A 19 13.28 -15.82 23.91
N ARG A 20 13.23 -16.32 25.14
CA ARG A 20 12.21 -17.29 25.57
C ARG A 20 10.90 -16.56 25.88
N LEU A 21 9.84 -16.93 25.19
CA LEU A 21 8.50 -16.40 25.36
C LEU A 21 7.58 -17.47 25.90
N THR A 22 6.53 -17.06 26.64
CA THR A 22 5.54 -17.99 27.20
C THR A 22 4.16 -17.50 26.81
N VAL A 23 3.35 -18.40 26.23
CA VAL A 23 1.94 -18.15 25.90
C VAL A 23 1.07 -18.91 26.87
N TYR A 24 0.04 -18.26 27.38
CA TYR A 24 -0.89 -18.85 28.35
C TYR A 24 -2.25 -19.12 27.71
N ALA A 25 -2.90 -20.19 28.16
CA ALA A 25 -4.25 -20.55 27.75
C ALA A 25 -5.10 -20.99 28.96
N ARG A 26 -6.40 -20.92 28.79
CA ARG A 26 -7.36 -21.31 29.85
C ARG A 26 -7.59 -22.80 29.91
N ASP A 27 -7.48 -23.46 28.76
CA ASP A 27 -7.67 -24.89 28.60
C ASP A 27 -6.67 -25.52 27.63
N LEU A 28 -6.66 -26.85 27.58
CA LEU A 28 -5.74 -27.62 26.76
C LEU A 28 -5.99 -27.50 25.25
N PRO A 29 -7.23 -27.45 24.74
CA PRO A 29 -7.51 -27.23 23.32
C PRO A 29 -7.00 -25.85 22.84
N GLU A 30 -7.26 -24.78 23.58
CA GLU A 30 -6.78 -23.42 23.27
C GLU A 30 -5.23 -23.39 23.25
N LEU A 31 -4.59 -24.09 24.19
CA LEU A 31 -3.13 -24.17 24.23
C LEU A 31 -2.56 -24.86 22.99
N ARG A 32 -3.15 -25.99 22.57
CA ARG A 32 -2.71 -26.74 21.37
C ARG A 32 -2.93 -25.95 20.08
N GLU A 33 -4.00 -25.16 19.97
CA GLU A 33 -4.18 -24.28 18.83
C GLU A 33 -3.12 -23.17 18.79
N LYS A 34 -2.81 -22.58 19.94
CA LYS A 34 -1.73 -21.58 20.07
C LYS A 34 -0.36 -22.17 19.76
N GLU A 35 -0.08 -23.39 20.25
CA GLU A 35 1.15 -24.12 19.92
C GLU A 35 1.29 -24.39 18.42
N LYS A 36 0.22 -24.87 17.79
CA LYS A 36 0.19 -25.13 16.33
C LYS A 36 0.38 -23.84 15.52
N GLN A 37 -0.21 -22.74 15.96
CA GLN A 37 -0.05 -21.44 15.32
C GLN A 37 1.38 -20.92 15.48
N ILE A 38 1.96 -21.03 16.69
CA ILE A 38 3.34 -20.62 16.96
C ILE A 38 4.33 -21.49 16.18
N ALA A 39 4.11 -22.80 16.12
CA ALA A 39 4.95 -23.71 15.35
C ALA A 39 4.94 -23.32 13.86
N LYS A 40 3.77 -22.99 13.31
CA LYS A 40 3.62 -22.53 11.94
C LYS A 40 4.27 -21.16 11.72
N ASP A 41 4.16 -20.24 12.67
CA ASP A 41 4.79 -18.91 12.61
C ASP A 41 6.34 -19.01 12.69
N LEU A 42 6.84 -19.98 13.46
CA LEU A 42 8.29 -20.28 13.55
C LEU A 42 8.80 -20.95 12.27
N GLU A 43 8.04 -21.88 11.69
CA GLU A 43 8.36 -22.57 10.44
C GLU A 43 8.37 -21.61 9.25
N ASP A 44 7.42 -20.65 9.24
CA ASP A 44 7.33 -19.60 8.23
C ASP A 44 8.29 -18.41 8.49
N ASN A 45 9.16 -18.48 9.51
CA ASN A 45 10.07 -17.38 9.94
C ASN A 45 9.36 -16.02 10.18
N ILE A 46 8.07 -16.03 10.49
CA ILE A 46 7.30 -14.81 10.69
C ILE A 46 7.52 -14.28 12.10
N LEU A 47 7.97 -13.04 12.14
CA LEU A 47 8.42 -12.40 13.36
C LEU A 47 7.34 -12.08 14.37
N THR A 48 7.64 -12.42 15.62
CA THR A 48 6.93 -11.97 16.81
C THR A 48 7.62 -10.80 17.53
N ASP A 49 8.58 -10.11 16.90
CA ASP A 49 9.31 -9.03 17.54
C ASP A 49 8.43 -7.81 17.82
N GLY A 50 8.56 -7.27 19.03
CA GLY A 50 7.77 -6.14 19.50
C GLY A 50 7.90 -4.86 18.65
N ALA A 51 9.01 -4.68 17.94
CA ALA A 51 9.25 -3.57 17.03
C ALA A 51 8.42 -3.72 15.75
N ILE A 52 8.31 -4.94 15.22
CA ILE A 52 7.55 -5.25 14.00
C ILE A 52 6.05 -5.20 14.26
N LYS A 53 5.59 -5.64 15.44
CA LYS A 53 4.19 -5.48 15.85
C LYS A 53 3.74 -4.02 15.94
N LYS A 54 4.66 -3.07 16.07
CA LYS A 54 4.39 -1.63 16.11
C LYS A 54 4.62 -0.91 14.79
N LEU A 55 5.12 -1.61 13.75
CA LEU A 55 5.40 -1.01 12.46
C LEU A 55 4.10 -0.59 11.78
N THR A 56 3.95 0.71 11.51
CA THR A 56 2.82 1.26 10.76
C THR A 56 3.12 1.30 9.26
N LEU A 57 2.06 1.41 8.45
CA LEU A 57 2.21 1.52 7.00
C LEU A 57 3.01 2.78 6.60
N ASN A 58 2.89 3.88 7.35
CA ASN A 58 3.70 5.09 7.14
C ASN A 58 5.19 4.79 7.28
N LYS A 59 5.60 4.13 8.37
CA LYS A 59 7.01 3.76 8.60
C LYS A 59 7.51 2.73 7.59
N LEU A 60 6.65 1.81 7.16
CA LEU A 60 7.00 0.86 6.09
C LEU A 60 7.24 1.60 4.77
N PHE A 61 6.38 2.56 4.42
CA PHE A 61 6.55 3.37 3.22
C PHE A 61 7.83 4.21 3.26
N GLU A 62 8.18 4.82 4.40
CA GLU A 62 9.44 5.54 4.58
C GLU A 62 10.65 4.62 4.32
N ARG A 63 10.64 3.40 4.88
CA ARG A 63 11.67 2.40 4.61
C ARG A 63 11.73 2.02 3.13
N TYR A 64 10.58 1.75 2.50
CA TYR A 64 10.50 1.46 1.08
C TYR A 64 11.07 2.60 0.23
N MET A 65 10.76 3.85 0.57
CA MET A 65 11.29 5.03 -0.13
C MET A 65 12.80 5.23 0.07
N SER A 66 13.37 4.78 1.19
CA SER A 66 14.81 4.84 1.43
C SER A 66 15.62 3.81 0.64
N THR A 67 15.00 2.69 0.24
CA THR A 67 15.66 1.65 -0.56
C THR A 67 15.61 1.93 -2.08
N ARG A 68 14.88 2.96 -2.52
CA ARG A 68 14.70 3.25 -3.94
C ARG A 68 15.49 4.46 -4.41
N GLU A 69 16.21 4.26 -5.49
CA GLU A 69 16.80 5.35 -6.27
C GLU A 69 15.74 5.89 -7.23
N LEU A 70 15.20 7.06 -6.93
CA LEU A 70 14.19 7.75 -7.73
C LEU A 70 14.69 9.14 -8.11
N LYS A 71 14.30 9.61 -9.29
CA LYS A 71 14.46 11.02 -9.65
C LYS A 71 13.78 11.90 -8.59
N GLU A 72 14.38 13.04 -8.28
CA GLU A 72 13.90 13.94 -7.22
C GLU A 72 12.43 14.34 -7.42
N SER A 73 12.04 14.67 -8.65
CA SER A 73 10.66 15.01 -9.00
C SER A 73 9.67 13.86 -8.73
N THR A 74 10.08 12.62 -9.03
CA THR A 74 9.26 11.44 -8.76
C THR A 74 9.12 11.19 -7.26
N ARG A 75 10.25 11.31 -6.53
CA ARG A 75 10.25 11.19 -5.06
C ARG A 75 9.34 12.22 -4.41
N ALA A 76 9.44 13.47 -4.82
CA ALA A 76 8.60 14.57 -4.30
C ALA A 76 7.11 14.30 -4.56
N ASN A 77 6.75 13.80 -5.75
CA ASN A 77 5.37 13.47 -6.09
C ASN A 77 4.83 12.29 -5.25
N TYR A 78 5.66 11.26 -5.00
CA TYR A 78 5.28 10.13 -4.13
C TYR A 78 5.02 10.61 -2.71
N LEU A 79 5.94 11.37 -2.13
CA LEU A 79 5.81 11.91 -0.76
C LEU A 79 4.57 12.81 -0.63
N LYS A 80 4.38 13.75 -1.56
CA LYS A 80 3.20 14.63 -1.59
C LYS A 80 1.89 13.85 -1.69
N THR A 81 1.84 12.85 -2.56
CA THR A 81 0.64 12.03 -2.73
C THR A 81 0.36 11.18 -1.50
N TRP A 82 1.40 10.60 -0.90
CA TRP A 82 1.30 9.85 0.34
C TRP A 82 0.77 10.72 1.47
N GLU A 83 1.38 11.87 1.70
CA GLU A 83 0.99 12.79 2.78
C GLU A 83 -0.44 13.28 2.65
N ASN A 84 -0.87 13.63 1.45
CA ASN A 84 -2.20 14.21 1.23
C ASN A 84 -3.34 13.18 1.16
N ARG A 85 -3.06 11.90 0.91
CA ARG A 85 -4.12 10.91 0.60
C ARG A 85 -4.05 9.61 1.37
N VAL A 86 -2.87 9.18 1.82
CA VAL A 86 -2.68 7.84 2.40
C VAL A 86 -2.39 7.92 3.89
N LYS A 87 -1.55 8.87 4.30
CA LYS A 87 -0.96 9.01 5.63
C LYS A 87 -2.00 8.95 6.75
N ASP A 88 -3.05 9.73 6.65
CA ASP A 88 -4.07 9.86 7.70
C ASP A 88 -5.19 8.81 7.58
N GLU A 89 -5.41 8.26 6.39
CA GLU A 89 -6.49 7.32 6.12
C GLU A 89 -6.14 5.89 6.55
N ILE A 90 -5.04 5.35 6.03
CA ILE A 90 -4.61 3.98 6.30
C ILE A 90 -3.15 3.89 6.80
N GLY A 91 -2.39 4.97 6.70
CA GLY A 91 -0.96 4.98 7.01
C GLY A 91 -0.63 4.68 8.48
N ASN A 92 -1.55 4.93 9.40
CA ASN A 92 -1.38 4.68 10.83
C ASN A 92 -1.74 3.24 11.24
N ILE A 93 -2.30 2.45 10.33
CA ILE A 93 -2.61 1.05 10.61
C ILE A 93 -1.31 0.26 10.70
N LYS A 94 -1.21 -0.61 11.70
CA LYS A 94 -0.06 -1.52 11.84
C LYS A 94 -0.03 -2.50 10.69
N VAL A 95 1.14 -2.72 10.08
CA VAL A 95 1.32 -3.58 8.90
C VAL A 95 0.76 -4.98 9.13
N VAL A 96 0.99 -5.56 10.30
CA VAL A 96 0.47 -6.88 10.67
C VAL A 96 -1.06 -6.95 10.84
N GLN A 97 -1.72 -5.81 10.91
CA GLN A 97 -3.19 -5.70 11.07
C GLN A 97 -3.88 -5.26 9.78
N ILE A 98 -3.12 -4.96 8.71
CA ILE A 98 -3.70 -4.56 7.45
C ILE A 98 -4.37 -5.77 6.79
N LEU A 99 -5.66 -5.63 6.54
CA LEU A 99 -6.46 -6.62 5.81
C LEU A 99 -6.77 -6.11 4.39
N PRO A 100 -7.00 -7.02 3.43
CA PRO A 100 -7.45 -6.62 2.08
C PRO A 100 -8.70 -5.73 2.10
N SER A 101 -9.59 -5.94 3.06
CA SER A 101 -10.81 -5.13 3.25
C SER A 101 -10.51 -3.67 3.59
N HIS A 102 -9.45 -3.38 4.35
CA HIS A 102 -9.05 -2.01 4.67
C HIS A 102 -8.61 -1.27 3.40
N ILE A 103 -7.79 -1.91 2.56
CA ILE A 103 -7.29 -1.33 1.32
C ILE A 103 -8.42 -1.17 0.30
N LYS A 104 -9.30 -2.17 0.16
CA LYS A 104 -10.49 -2.10 -0.70
C LYS A 104 -11.43 -0.97 -0.29
N SER A 105 -11.69 -0.82 1.02
CA SER A 105 -12.50 0.27 1.56
C SER A 105 -11.88 1.63 1.26
N PHE A 106 -10.58 1.76 1.42
CA PHE A 106 -9.84 2.97 1.09
C PHE A 106 -9.95 3.33 -0.40
N TYR A 107 -9.72 2.38 -1.31
CA TYR A 107 -9.88 2.63 -2.76
C TYR A 107 -11.32 2.93 -3.14
N SER A 108 -12.30 2.29 -2.52
CA SER A 108 -13.72 2.60 -2.69
C SER A 108 -14.05 4.03 -2.26
N LYS A 109 -13.47 4.49 -1.14
CA LYS A 109 -13.60 5.88 -0.66
C LYS A 109 -13.03 6.88 -1.67
N LEU A 110 -11.85 6.61 -2.21
CA LEU A 110 -11.24 7.45 -3.26
C LEU A 110 -12.10 7.48 -4.53
N SER A 111 -12.62 6.33 -4.95
CA SER A 111 -13.51 6.22 -6.12
C SER A 111 -14.78 7.03 -5.93
N LYS A 112 -15.44 6.93 -4.76
CA LYS A 112 -16.63 7.73 -4.42
C LYS A 112 -16.34 9.22 -4.34
N ALA A 113 -15.13 9.61 -3.97
CA ALA A 113 -14.67 11.00 -3.99
C ALA A 113 -14.36 11.52 -5.41
N GLY A 114 -14.57 10.71 -6.46
CA GLY A 114 -14.43 11.11 -7.87
C GLY A 114 -13.00 11.04 -8.41
N TYR A 115 -12.07 10.42 -7.70
CA TYR A 115 -10.71 10.26 -8.20
C TYR A 115 -10.66 9.36 -9.45
N ALA A 116 -9.81 9.75 -10.41
CA ALA A 116 -9.58 8.97 -11.62
C ALA A 116 -8.86 7.65 -11.29
N TYR A 117 -9.11 6.62 -12.09
CA TYR A 117 -8.43 5.33 -12.01
C TYR A 117 -6.90 5.48 -11.97
N SER A 118 -6.33 6.36 -12.80
CA SER A 118 -4.90 6.63 -12.84
C SER A 118 -4.33 7.11 -11.50
N THR A 119 -5.12 7.90 -10.74
CA THR A 119 -4.73 8.37 -9.40
C THR A 119 -4.73 7.23 -8.39
N ILE A 120 -5.76 6.38 -8.42
CA ILE A 120 -5.84 5.21 -7.53
C ILE A 120 -4.73 4.22 -7.88
N LYS A 121 -4.47 3.99 -9.17
CA LYS A 121 -3.36 3.15 -9.64
C LYS A 121 -2.00 3.69 -9.20
N PHE A 122 -1.81 5.01 -9.23
CA PHE A 122 -0.60 5.64 -8.73
C PHE A 122 -0.39 5.40 -7.23
N ILE A 123 -1.46 5.45 -6.43
CA ILE A 123 -1.43 5.13 -4.99
C ILE A 123 -1.16 3.64 -4.78
N GLU A 124 -1.79 2.77 -5.55
CA GLU A 124 -1.55 1.32 -5.48
C GLU A 124 -0.09 0.97 -5.80
N ASN A 125 0.52 1.65 -6.77
CA ASN A 125 1.93 1.49 -7.11
C ASN A 125 2.90 1.93 -5.99
N MET A 126 2.43 2.59 -4.96
CA MET A 126 3.18 2.89 -3.73
C MET A 126 2.91 1.87 -2.62
N ILE A 127 1.64 1.50 -2.42
CA ILE A 127 1.21 0.63 -1.33
C ILE A 127 1.59 -0.82 -1.60
N CYS A 128 1.30 -1.33 -2.80
CA CYS A 128 1.51 -2.74 -3.14
C CYS A 128 2.99 -3.15 -3.06
N PRO A 129 3.96 -2.42 -3.64
CA PRO A 129 5.37 -2.78 -3.51
C PRO A 129 5.93 -2.60 -2.10
N ALA A 130 5.45 -1.60 -1.34
CA ALA A 130 5.86 -1.43 0.06
C ALA A 130 5.40 -2.63 0.93
N LEU A 131 4.18 -3.14 0.69
CA LEU A 131 3.68 -4.33 1.36
C LEU A 131 4.34 -5.62 0.84
N GLU A 132 4.77 -5.66 -0.44
CA GLU A 132 5.57 -6.78 -0.95
C GLU A 132 6.93 -6.85 -0.23
N MET A 133 7.61 -5.71 -0.05
CA MET A 133 8.82 -5.65 0.77
C MET A 133 8.58 -6.18 2.20
N ALA A 134 7.41 -5.93 2.79
CA ALA A 134 7.06 -6.48 4.09
C ALA A 134 6.83 -8.00 4.07
N VAL A 135 6.44 -8.58 2.92
CA VAL A 135 6.39 -10.05 2.73
C VAL A 135 7.80 -10.60 2.59
N ASP A 136 8.65 -9.95 1.78
CA ASP A 136 10.04 -10.36 1.57
C ASP A 136 10.87 -10.28 2.86
N ASP A 137 10.55 -9.32 3.73
CA ASP A 137 11.14 -9.15 5.07
C ASP A 137 10.50 -10.08 6.14
N ASP A 138 9.61 -11.01 5.77
CA ASP A 138 8.85 -11.90 6.67
C ASP A 138 8.06 -11.18 7.77
N ILE A 139 7.64 -9.94 7.52
CA ILE A 139 6.79 -9.16 8.45
C ILE A 139 5.33 -9.61 8.36
N ILE A 140 4.87 -9.93 7.14
CA ILE A 140 3.53 -10.45 6.84
C ILE A 140 3.63 -11.62 5.86
N ARG A 141 2.70 -12.57 5.94
CA ARG A 141 2.68 -13.79 5.09
C ARG A 141 2.24 -13.54 3.65
N LYS A 142 1.36 -12.57 3.45
CA LYS A 142 0.74 -12.27 2.15
C LYS A 142 0.56 -10.79 2.01
N ASN A 143 0.75 -10.30 0.80
CA ASN A 143 0.48 -8.91 0.47
C ASN A 143 -1.05 -8.67 0.40
N PRO A 144 -1.63 -7.89 1.32
CA PRO A 144 -3.05 -7.61 1.34
C PRO A 144 -3.52 -6.67 0.23
N ALA A 145 -2.59 -6.01 -0.50
CA ALA A 145 -2.91 -5.16 -1.64
C ALA A 145 -2.91 -5.92 -2.99
N LYS A 146 -2.62 -7.23 -3.01
CA LYS A 146 -2.50 -8.01 -4.25
C LYS A 146 -3.88 -8.45 -4.78
N PHE A 147 -4.62 -7.51 -5.37
CA PHE A 147 -5.90 -7.74 -6.03
C PHE A 147 -6.09 -6.76 -7.20
N SER A 148 -7.04 -7.04 -8.11
CA SER A 148 -7.35 -6.14 -9.22
C SER A 148 -8.02 -4.86 -8.73
N ILE A 149 -7.60 -3.72 -9.26
CA ILE A 149 -8.19 -2.41 -8.99
C ILE A 149 -8.97 -1.83 -10.17
N SER A 150 -9.26 -2.63 -11.21
CA SER A 150 -9.96 -2.22 -12.42
C SER A 150 -11.31 -1.53 -12.16
N ASP A 151 -11.97 -1.92 -11.07
CA ASP A 151 -13.32 -1.49 -10.72
C ASP A 151 -13.35 -0.18 -9.91
N TYR A 152 -12.16 0.38 -9.59
CA TYR A 152 -12.06 1.60 -8.80
C TYR A 152 -11.69 2.80 -9.67
N GLY A 153 -12.31 3.94 -9.33
CA GLY A 153 -12.05 5.22 -9.96
C GLY A 153 -12.73 5.41 -11.32
N ARG A 154 -12.80 6.68 -11.72
CA ARG A 154 -13.36 7.04 -13.03
C ARG A 154 -12.35 6.63 -14.10
N GLN A 155 -12.78 5.82 -15.06
CA GLN A 155 -11.98 5.47 -16.22
C GLN A 155 -11.68 6.71 -17.04
N ALA A 156 -10.50 6.74 -17.67
CA ALA A 156 -10.15 7.80 -18.58
C ALA A 156 -11.04 7.71 -19.83
N GLU A 157 -11.56 8.84 -20.28
CA GLU A 157 -12.19 8.92 -21.58
C GLU A 157 -11.15 8.65 -22.67
N GLU A 158 -11.57 7.99 -23.71
CA GLU A 158 -10.71 7.71 -24.86
C GLU A 158 -10.29 9.05 -25.49
N ARG A 159 -8.99 9.26 -25.61
CA ARG A 159 -8.48 10.47 -26.28
C ARG A 159 -8.55 10.24 -27.78
N ILE A 160 -9.47 10.94 -28.41
CA ILE A 160 -9.62 10.92 -29.86
C ILE A 160 -8.54 11.84 -30.45
N ALA A 161 -7.73 11.31 -31.35
CA ALA A 161 -6.78 12.12 -32.11
C ALA A 161 -7.55 13.04 -33.06
N LEU A 162 -7.02 14.24 -33.30
CA LEU A 162 -7.58 15.14 -34.29
C LEU A 162 -7.49 14.50 -35.67
N THR A 163 -8.58 14.59 -36.45
CA THR A 163 -8.53 14.26 -37.87
C THR A 163 -7.64 15.27 -38.61
N VAL A 164 -7.13 14.88 -39.77
CA VAL A 164 -6.29 15.76 -40.61
C VAL A 164 -6.96 17.12 -40.85
N LEU A 165 -8.25 17.11 -41.17
CA LEU A 165 -9.04 18.32 -41.42
C LEU A 165 -9.14 19.21 -40.15
N GLN A 166 -9.29 18.59 -38.97
CA GLN A 166 -9.33 19.31 -37.69
C GLN A 166 -7.96 19.90 -37.34
N GLN A 167 -6.90 19.15 -37.64
CA GLN A 167 -5.53 19.59 -37.42
C GLN A 167 -5.20 20.80 -38.32
N GLU A 168 -5.58 20.77 -39.59
CA GLU A 168 -5.38 21.88 -40.53
C GLU A 168 -6.13 23.14 -40.07
N LYS A 169 -7.40 23.01 -39.70
CA LYS A 169 -8.20 24.12 -39.18
C LYS A 169 -7.61 24.71 -37.89
N MET A 170 -7.13 23.85 -36.98
CA MET A 170 -6.47 24.29 -35.75
C MET A 170 -5.17 25.04 -36.06
N LEU A 171 -4.34 24.54 -36.96
CA LEU A 171 -3.09 25.18 -37.37
C LEU A 171 -3.34 26.52 -38.04
N GLU A 172 -4.34 26.62 -38.92
CA GLU A 172 -4.74 27.86 -39.54
C GLU A 172 -5.24 28.90 -38.52
N PHE A 173 -6.10 28.46 -37.58
CA PHE A 173 -6.54 29.33 -36.47
C PHE A 173 -5.36 29.84 -35.65
N VAL A 174 -4.44 28.94 -35.23
CA VAL A 174 -3.26 29.33 -34.43
C VAL A 174 -2.36 30.29 -35.19
N LYS A 175 -2.13 30.05 -36.48
CA LYS A 175 -1.31 30.93 -37.36
C LYS A 175 -1.87 32.35 -37.44
N ASN A 176 -3.18 32.48 -37.56
CA ASN A 176 -3.87 33.77 -37.76
C ASN A 176 -4.28 34.44 -36.45
N ASN A 177 -4.13 33.80 -35.32
CA ASN A 177 -4.55 34.34 -34.02
C ASN A 177 -3.39 35.10 -33.35
N ARG A 178 -3.66 36.38 -33.00
CA ARG A 178 -2.63 37.27 -32.39
C ARG A 178 -2.04 36.75 -31.08
N VAL A 179 -2.78 35.99 -30.35
CA VAL A 179 -2.32 35.47 -29.05
C VAL A 179 -1.58 34.13 -29.19
N TYR A 180 -2.03 33.25 -30.10
CA TYR A 180 -1.54 31.89 -30.21
C TYR A 180 -0.50 31.68 -31.31
N ASN A 181 -0.26 32.66 -32.18
CA ASN A 181 0.70 32.53 -33.29
C ASN A 181 2.12 32.21 -32.84
N THR A 182 2.51 32.60 -31.63
CA THR A 182 3.80 32.29 -31.02
C THR A 182 4.03 30.77 -30.87
N TYR A 183 2.94 29.98 -30.72
CA TYR A 183 3.01 28.52 -30.59
C TYR A 183 2.95 27.79 -31.93
N TYR A 184 2.65 28.48 -33.02
CA TYR A 184 2.50 27.86 -34.35
C TYR A 184 3.75 27.06 -34.80
N PRO A 185 5.00 27.55 -34.63
CA PRO A 185 6.16 26.76 -35.00
C PRO A 185 6.31 25.45 -34.22
N MET A 186 5.87 25.43 -32.97
CA MET A 186 5.93 24.24 -32.09
C MET A 186 4.87 23.18 -32.44
N LEU A 187 3.74 23.60 -33.04
CA LEU A 187 2.64 22.70 -33.39
C LEU A 187 2.76 22.13 -34.80
N ARG A 188 3.68 22.67 -35.65
CA ARG A 188 3.85 22.23 -37.03
C ARG A 188 4.89 21.10 -37.19
N ILE A 189 5.55 20.72 -36.06
CA ILE A 189 6.50 19.59 -36.09
C ILE A 189 5.69 18.29 -36.07
#